data_4dd4563311af5315b0dcaea905e3c197
#
_entry.id   4dd4563311af5315b0dcaea905e3c197
#
_cell.length_a   1.000
_cell.length_b   1.000
_cell.length_c   1.000
_cell.angle_alpha   90.00
_cell.angle_beta   90.00
_cell.angle_gamma   90.00
#
_symmetry.space_group_name_H-M   'P 1'
#
loop_
_entity.id
_entity.type
_entity.pdbx_description
1 polymer ?
#
loop_
_entity_poly.entity_id
_entity_poly.type
_entity_poly.pdbx_seq_one_letter_code
_entity_poly.pdbx_strand_id
1 'polypeptide(L)'
;GAPFSATPHTLIAFAADQIASASAITYHPQSSLTEQRSGADIVIITHPDFVSTVAPLLSLRKAQQHEVAVVTVDQLFDAYTYGERSPFALQDYLQFASTQWHQKPQSVLLLGDASFDPRDYLGLGDFDFVPTRIIETAAFKTASDDWLSDFQNTGFATIPTGRIPARTAADAALVISKIVNYERNTSQGSWQQQALIVADQNVGVDFSGEADMAAALLPPSLVATKILADGQSTTAVAQQILDAVNAGTLLVNYTGHGAEQQWSFSDLLDDTSAAGLSNGGRLPVFLLMDCLNGFFHDVYAESLSTALLLAPNGGAVAVWASSGFTTAPPQAAMDQALLRTLAASPTQPLGRSILTAKLNITDPDVRRTWILFGDPAMRVAFPAAASTVTIKPRITPIAQTPR
;
A
#
# COMPACT_ATOMS: atom_id res chain seq x y z
N GLY A 1 41.79 -21.17 -31.05
CA GLY A 1 41.17 -21.12 -29.74
C GLY A 1 41.83 -20.06 -28.91
N ALA A 2 41.08 -19.17 -28.31
CA ALA A 2 41.61 -18.21 -27.34
C ALA A 2 42.08 -18.95 -26.09
N PRO A 3 43.21 -18.57 -25.47
CA PRO A 3 43.68 -19.21 -24.25
C PRO A 3 42.68 -18.93 -23.11
N PHE A 4 42.28 -19.97 -22.39
CA PHE A 4 41.45 -19.82 -21.19
C PHE A 4 42.27 -19.08 -20.13
N SER A 5 41.79 -17.91 -19.72
CA SER A 5 42.32 -17.17 -18.58
C SER A 5 41.64 -17.72 -17.32
N ALA A 6 42.38 -17.67 -16.18
CA ALA A 6 41.83 -18.03 -14.84
C ALA A 6 40.79 -17.06 -14.34
N THR A 7 40.57 -15.93 -15.03
CA THR A 7 39.53 -14.92 -14.69
C THR A 7 38.24 -15.30 -15.39
N PRO A 8 37.08 -15.24 -14.73
CA PRO A 8 35.79 -15.45 -15.37
C PRO A 8 35.57 -14.43 -16.49
N HIS A 9 35.23 -14.90 -17.68
CA HIS A 9 34.87 -14.05 -18.80
C HIS A 9 33.44 -14.36 -19.23
N THR A 10 32.65 -13.32 -19.44
CA THR A 10 31.38 -13.45 -20.14
C THR A 10 31.62 -13.43 -21.63
N LEU A 11 31.21 -14.45 -22.33
CA LEU A 11 31.32 -14.56 -23.79
C LEU A 11 29.92 -14.42 -24.39
N ILE A 12 29.77 -13.52 -25.37
CA ILE A 12 28.56 -13.35 -26.17
C ILE A 12 28.86 -13.77 -27.57
N ALA A 13 28.10 -14.70 -28.13
CA ALA A 13 28.19 -15.11 -29.54
C ALA A 13 26.93 -14.65 -30.27
N PHE A 14 27.11 -13.95 -31.39
CA PHE A 14 26.01 -13.49 -32.24
C PHE A 14 26.45 -13.57 -33.72
N ALA A 15 25.49 -13.70 -34.65
CA ALA A 15 25.74 -13.61 -36.07
C ALA A 15 25.84 -12.13 -36.48
N ALA A 16 26.61 -11.83 -37.52
CA ALA A 16 26.85 -10.46 -37.98
C ALA A 16 25.57 -9.71 -38.39
N ASP A 17 24.57 -10.43 -38.88
CA ASP A 17 23.23 -9.93 -39.23
C ASP A 17 22.33 -9.63 -38.02
N GLN A 18 22.73 -10.07 -36.81
CA GLN A 18 22.05 -9.79 -35.55
C GLN A 18 22.59 -8.52 -34.87
N ILE A 19 23.58 -7.85 -35.43
CA ILE A 19 24.12 -6.60 -34.90
C ILE A 19 23.18 -5.47 -35.31
N ALA A 20 22.37 -5.00 -34.34
CA ALA A 20 21.53 -3.81 -34.53
C ALA A 20 22.39 -2.54 -34.42
N SER A 21 22.06 -1.54 -35.23
CA SER A 21 22.58 -0.18 -35.07
C SER A 21 21.62 0.61 -34.17
N ALA A 22 22.16 1.52 -33.37
CA ALA A 22 21.32 2.44 -32.62
C ALA A 22 20.49 3.31 -33.58
N SER A 23 19.18 3.34 -33.40
CA SER A 23 18.27 4.15 -34.22
C SER A 23 18.37 5.65 -33.91
N ALA A 24 18.77 5.98 -32.69
CA ALA A 24 19.03 7.34 -32.21
C ALA A 24 20.05 7.31 -31.07
N ILE A 25 20.82 8.38 -30.93
CA ILE A 25 21.68 8.63 -29.77
C ILE A 25 21.28 10.00 -29.23
N THR A 26 20.75 10.02 -28.01
CA THR A 26 20.36 11.25 -27.32
C THR A 26 21.30 11.47 -26.13
N TYR A 27 21.84 12.68 -26.02
CA TYR A 27 22.66 13.03 -24.87
C TYR A 27 21.79 13.33 -23.67
N HIS A 28 22.01 12.62 -22.58
CA HIS A 28 21.43 12.90 -21.27
C HIS A 28 22.52 13.52 -20.39
N PRO A 29 22.31 14.72 -19.82
CA PRO A 29 23.26 15.31 -18.88
C PRO A 29 23.35 14.45 -17.62
N GLN A 30 24.53 14.42 -17.01
CA GLN A 30 24.75 13.66 -15.78
C GLN A 30 23.75 14.11 -14.71
N SER A 31 23.07 13.15 -14.09
CA SER A 31 22.14 13.41 -12.99
C SER A 31 22.87 13.85 -11.74
N SER A 32 22.38 14.89 -11.08
CA SER A 32 22.87 15.34 -9.76
C SER A 32 22.32 14.52 -8.59
N LEU A 33 21.48 13.52 -8.84
CA LEU A 33 20.82 12.73 -7.77
C LEU A 33 21.84 12.02 -6.87
N THR A 34 22.95 11.54 -7.43
CA THR A 34 24.03 10.87 -6.68
C THR A 34 24.86 11.83 -5.80
N GLU A 35 24.70 13.14 -5.98
CA GLU A 35 25.41 14.18 -5.25
C GLU A 35 24.55 14.89 -4.21
N GLN A 36 23.22 14.71 -4.28
CA GLN A 36 22.27 15.36 -3.37
C GLN A 36 22.47 14.87 -1.93
N ARG A 37 22.54 15.79 -0.97
CA ARG A 37 22.76 15.50 0.46
C ARG A 37 21.70 16.10 1.38
N SER A 38 20.93 17.12 0.94
CA SER A 38 19.90 17.77 1.78
C SER A 38 18.85 16.77 2.24
N GLY A 39 18.25 16.05 1.31
CA GLY A 39 17.26 15.02 1.58
C GLY A 39 15.84 15.52 1.75
N ALA A 40 14.95 14.59 2.10
CA ALA A 40 13.54 14.78 2.38
C ALA A 40 13.01 13.62 3.24
N ASP A 41 11.96 13.85 4.00
CA ASP A 41 11.32 12.80 4.81
C ASP A 41 10.27 11.99 4.03
N ILE A 42 9.80 12.52 2.90
CA ILE A 42 8.94 11.77 1.97
C ILE A 42 9.59 11.75 0.58
N VAL A 43 9.68 10.57 -0.02
CA VAL A 43 10.12 10.39 -1.40
C VAL A 43 8.94 9.93 -2.24
N ILE A 44 8.69 10.62 -3.35
CA ILE A 44 7.72 10.18 -4.38
C ILE A 44 8.51 9.78 -5.61
N ILE A 45 8.44 8.50 -5.98
CA ILE A 45 8.99 7.98 -7.23
C ILE A 45 7.84 7.81 -8.21
N THR A 46 7.95 8.42 -9.40
CA THR A 46 6.84 8.45 -10.35
C THR A 46 7.31 8.35 -11.80
N HIS A 47 6.38 8.00 -12.70
CA HIS A 47 6.61 8.11 -14.13
C HIS A 47 6.54 9.59 -14.59
N PRO A 48 7.31 10.01 -15.62
CA PRO A 48 7.25 11.39 -16.14
C PRO A 48 5.82 11.88 -16.45
N ASP A 49 4.97 11.01 -16.99
CA ASP A 49 3.59 11.35 -17.37
C ASP A 49 2.69 11.71 -16.16
N PHE A 50 3.07 11.30 -14.95
CA PHE A 50 2.27 11.53 -13.75
C PHE A 50 2.81 12.66 -12.86
N VAL A 51 3.97 13.22 -13.17
CA VAL A 51 4.60 14.31 -12.36
C VAL A 51 3.65 15.47 -12.12
N SER A 52 2.87 15.87 -13.13
CA SER A 52 1.93 17.00 -13.00
C SER A 52 0.80 16.74 -11.99
N THR A 53 0.48 15.48 -11.70
CA THR A 53 -0.62 15.11 -10.81
C THR A 53 -0.26 15.21 -9.31
N VAL A 54 1.04 15.26 -8.95
CA VAL A 54 1.47 15.24 -7.55
C VAL A 54 1.29 16.57 -6.81
N ALA A 55 1.08 17.67 -7.51
CA ALA A 55 1.05 19.00 -6.91
C ALA A 55 0.06 19.18 -5.73
N PRO A 56 -1.18 18.64 -5.75
CA PRO A 56 -2.08 18.72 -4.59
C PRO A 56 -1.54 17.99 -3.36
N LEU A 57 -0.91 16.82 -3.55
CA LEU A 57 -0.32 16.04 -2.47
C LEU A 57 0.91 16.75 -1.89
N LEU A 58 1.78 17.32 -2.75
CA LEU A 58 2.91 18.14 -2.30
C LEU A 58 2.45 19.31 -1.43
N SER A 59 1.37 20.00 -1.85
CA SER A 59 0.80 21.12 -1.09
C SER A 59 0.28 20.67 0.28
N LEU A 60 -0.34 19.47 0.36
CA LEU A 60 -0.80 18.89 1.61
C LEU A 60 0.39 18.55 2.52
N ARG A 61 1.38 17.82 2.03
CA ARG A 61 2.56 17.41 2.81
C ARG A 61 3.36 18.59 3.31
N LYS A 62 3.54 19.63 2.48
CA LYS A 62 4.17 20.89 2.87
C LYS A 62 3.40 21.62 3.98
N ALA A 63 2.06 21.64 3.90
CA ALA A 63 1.23 22.21 4.98
C ALA A 63 1.36 21.44 6.31
N GLN A 64 1.70 20.15 6.25
CA GLN A 64 2.02 19.29 7.38
C GLN A 64 3.50 19.36 7.80
N GLN A 65 4.27 20.28 7.23
CA GLN A 65 5.70 20.51 7.52
C GLN A 65 6.62 19.37 7.10
N HIS A 66 6.24 18.62 6.07
CA HIS A 66 7.08 17.61 5.45
C HIS A 66 7.89 18.19 4.29
N GLU A 67 9.17 17.80 4.22
CA GLU A 67 9.98 17.96 3.01
C GLU A 67 9.77 16.77 2.08
N VAL A 68 9.49 17.05 0.81
CA VAL A 68 9.17 16.02 -0.19
C VAL A 68 10.12 16.09 -1.36
N ALA A 69 10.76 14.98 -1.67
CA ALA A 69 11.52 14.81 -2.91
C ALA A 69 10.65 14.07 -3.94
N VAL A 70 10.51 14.63 -5.13
CA VAL A 70 9.88 13.98 -6.28
C VAL A 70 10.95 13.65 -7.29
N VAL A 71 11.01 12.38 -7.72
CA VAL A 71 11.96 11.90 -8.71
C VAL A 71 11.23 11.02 -9.72
N THR A 72 11.62 11.14 -10.99
CA THR A 72 11.07 10.25 -12.03
C THR A 72 11.91 8.98 -12.17
N VAL A 73 11.27 7.90 -12.60
CA VAL A 73 11.96 6.63 -12.88
C VAL A 73 13.07 6.80 -13.92
N ASP A 74 12.87 7.64 -14.95
CA ASP A 74 13.87 7.91 -15.97
C ASP A 74 15.13 8.53 -15.37
N GLN A 75 14.98 9.48 -14.42
CA GLN A 75 16.11 10.05 -13.71
C GLN A 75 16.88 9.01 -12.90
N LEU A 76 16.16 8.04 -12.32
CA LEU A 76 16.76 6.94 -11.56
C LEU A 76 17.48 5.95 -12.49
N PHE A 77 16.85 5.59 -13.61
CA PHE A 77 17.48 4.70 -14.58
C PHE A 77 18.76 5.30 -15.14
N ASP A 78 18.74 6.57 -15.51
CA ASP A 78 19.94 7.27 -16.00
C ASP A 78 21.05 7.31 -14.94
N ALA A 79 20.69 7.58 -13.68
CA ALA A 79 21.68 7.79 -12.60
C ALA A 79 22.29 6.47 -12.08
N TYR A 80 21.51 5.37 -12.02
CA TYR A 80 21.89 4.16 -11.30
C TYR A 80 22.03 2.91 -12.20
N THR A 81 21.36 2.85 -13.35
CA THR A 81 21.36 1.68 -14.23
C THR A 81 21.67 1.99 -15.69
N TYR A 82 22.30 3.15 -15.95
CA TYR A 82 22.73 3.56 -17.32
C TYR A 82 21.58 3.58 -18.33
N GLY A 83 20.37 3.95 -17.91
CA GLY A 83 19.17 4.00 -18.71
C GLY A 83 18.41 2.67 -18.81
N GLU A 84 18.87 1.60 -18.20
CA GLU A 84 18.13 0.33 -18.15
C GLU A 84 16.99 0.42 -17.15
N ARG A 85 15.76 0.11 -17.59
CA ARG A 85 14.58 -0.01 -16.70
C ARG A 85 14.80 -1.16 -15.72
N SER A 86 14.88 -0.83 -14.42
CA SER A 86 15.19 -1.84 -13.40
C SER A 86 14.74 -1.38 -12.01
N PRO A 87 14.12 -2.25 -11.20
CA PRO A 87 13.82 -1.95 -9.81
C PRO A 87 15.08 -1.74 -8.96
N PHE A 88 16.24 -2.20 -9.41
CA PHE A 88 17.51 -1.94 -8.72
C PHE A 88 17.88 -0.46 -8.69
N ALA A 89 17.54 0.32 -9.74
CA ALA A 89 17.75 1.77 -9.74
C ALA A 89 16.99 2.46 -8.60
N LEU A 90 15.76 2.00 -8.32
CA LEU A 90 14.94 2.51 -7.23
C LEU A 90 15.54 2.12 -5.86
N GLN A 91 15.95 0.87 -5.71
CA GLN A 91 16.58 0.38 -4.48
C GLN A 91 17.88 1.12 -4.18
N ASP A 92 18.79 1.26 -5.16
CA ASP A 92 20.07 1.94 -5.01
C ASP A 92 19.88 3.42 -4.64
N TYR A 93 18.91 4.10 -5.26
CA TYR A 93 18.55 5.47 -4.89
C TYR A 93 18.05 5.57 -3.45
N LEU A 94 17.13 4.69 -3.03
CA LEU A 94 16.61 4.68 -1.66
C LEU A 94 17.68 4.32 -0.64
N GLN A 95 18.59 3.41 -0.97
CA GLN A 95 19.74 3.09 -0.14
C GLN A 95 20.69 4.29 -0.01
N PHE A 96 20.97 4.97 -1.11
CA PHE A 96 21.74 6.21 -1.11
C PHE A 96 21.05 7.27 -0.24
N ALA A 97 19.76 7.52 -0.43
CA ALA A 97 18.99 8.48 0.34
C ALA A 97 19.01 8.15 1.84
N SER A 98 18.83 6.88 2.22
CA SER A 98 18.80 6.44 3.62
C SER A 98 20.16 6.55 4.32
N THR A 99 21.28 6.53 3.57
CA THR A 99 22.64 6.55 4.12
C THR A 99 23.31 7.91 4.00
N GLN A 100 23.10 8.63 2.88
CA GLN A 100 23.85 9.82 2.53
C GLN A 100 23.12 11.15 2.77
N TRP A 101 21.78 11.12 2.84
CA TRP A 101 21.03 12.33 3.07
C TRP A 101 21.08 12.77 4.53
N HIS A 102 21.09 14.09 4.76
CA HIS A 102 20.96 14.66 6.10
C HIS A 102 19.57 14.42 6.68
N GLN A 103 18.52 14.68 5.88
CA GLN A 103 17.15 14.31 6.20
C GLN A 103 16.81 13.01 5.47
N LYS A 104 16.68 11.93 6.23
CA LYS A 104 16.47 10.59 5.70
C LYS A 104 15.02 10.33 5.41
N PRO A 105 14.68 9.53 4.37
CA PRO A 105 13.31 9.17 4.06
C PRO A 105 12.65 8.42 5.22
N GLN A 106 11.43 8.84 5.55
CA GLN A 106 10.55 8.16 6.50
C GLN A 106 9.43 7.39 5.81
N SER A 107 9.16 7.73 4.53
CA SER A 107 8.21 7.01 3.69
C SER A 107 8.53 7.18 2.20
N VAL A 108 8.09 6.21 1.40
CA VAL A 108 8.23 6.20 -0.06
C VAL A 108 6.86 5.93 -0.68
N LEU A 109 6.43 6.81 -1.58
CA LEU A 109 5.26 6.63 -2.42
C LEU A 109 5.71 6.30 -3.84
N LEU A 110 5.27 5.17 -4.37
CA LEU A 110 5.42 4.75 -5.76
C LEU A 110 4.15 5.15 -6.52
N LEU A 111 4.25 6.12 -7.44
CA LEU A 111 3.12 6.60 -8.22
C LEU A 111 3.25 6.09 -9.66
N GLY A 112 2.59 5.01 -9.94
CA GLY A 112 2.57 4.28 -11.20
C GLY A 112 2.41 2.78 -10.97
N ASP A 113 1.78 2.12 -11.92
CA ASP A 113 1.66 0.66 -11.95
C ASP A 113 3.00 -0.01 -12.25
N ALA A 114 3.07 -1.32 -12.07
CA ALA A 114 4.17 -2.15 -12.50
C ALA A 114 3.63 -3.41 -13.20
N SER A 115 4.50 -4.10 -13.93
CA SER A 115 4.09 -5.24 -14.73
C SER A 115 5.03 -6.43 -14.53
N PHE A 116 4.48 -7.67 -14.58
CA PHE A 116 5.29 -8.87 -14.73
C PHE A 116 5.85 -9.00 -16.16
N ASP A 117 5.32 -8.26 -17.13
CA ASP A 117 5.83 -8.13 -18.49
C ASP A 117 6.39 -6.71 -18.73
N PRO A 118 7.53 -6.35 -18.11
CA PRO A 118 8.04 -4.97 -18.08
C PRO A 118 8.56 -4.48 -19.44
N ARG A 119 8.52 -5.30 -20.48
CA ARG A 119 8.95 -4.96 -21.85
C ARG A 119 7.84 -5.15 -22.88
N ASP A 120 6.61 -5.39 -22.41
CA ASP A 120 5.45 -5.61 -23.28
C ASP A 120 5.67 -6.68 -24.36
N TYR A 121 6.35 -7.79 -24.00
CA TYR A 121 6.54 -8.91 -24.91
C TYR A 121 5.25 -9.60 -25.32
N LEU A 122 4.21 -9.48 -24.49
CA LEU A 122 2.89 -10.02 -24.74
C LEU A 122 2.03 -9.10 -25.63
N GLY A 123 2.44 -7.84 -25.82
CA GLY A 123 1.71 -6.87 -26.64
C GLY A 123 0.37 -6.43 -26.04
N LEU A 124 0.24 -6.48 -24.70
CA LEU A 124 -0.99 -6.13 -23.97
C LEU A 124 -0.97 -4.70 -23.41
N GLY A 125 0.19 -4.04 -23.48
CA GLY A 125 0.42 -2.68 -23.00
C GLY A 125 1.62 -2.56 -22.09
N ASP A 126 2.39 -1.46 -22.24
CA ASP A 126 3.51 -1.13 -21.34
C ASP A 126 2.96 -0.52 -20.04
N PHE A 127 2.69 -1.37 -19.03
CA PHE A 127 2.18 -0.96 -17.72
C PHE A 127 3.26 -0.83 -16.66
N ASP A 128 4.55 -1.03 -17.00
CA ASP A 128 5.65 -0.94 -16.03
C ASP A 128 6.12 0.51 -15.82
N PHE A 129 5.19 1.36 -15.35
CA PHE A 129 5.45 2.78 -15.10
C PHE A 129 6.45 3.01 -13.96
N VAL A 130 6.32 2.26 -12.86
CA VAL A 130 7.24 2.29 -11.70
C VAL A 130 7.55 0.85 -11.31
N PRO A 131 8.70 0.31 -11.73
CA PRO A 131 9.02 -1.10 -11.55
C PRO A 131 8.93 -1.58 -10.11
N THR A 132 8.43 -2.81 -9.95
CA THR A 132 8.48 -3.57 -8.70
C THR A 132 9.50 -4.70 -8.80
N ARG A 133 9.91 -5.26 -7.66
CA ARG A 133 10.72 -6.47 -7.66
C ARG A 133 9.85 -7.71 -7.71
N ILE A 134 10.03 -8.55 -8.71
CA ILE A 134 9.47 -9.89 -8.73
C ILE A 134 10.36 -10.79 -7.87
N ILE A 135 9.80 -11.33 -6.79
CA ILE A 135 10.44 -12.22 -5.84
C ILE A 135 9.94 -13.65 -5.99
N GLU A 136 10.74 -14.62 -5.54
CA GLU A 136 10.33 -16.01 -5.40
C GLU A 136 9.65 -16.20 -4.06
N THR A 137 8.50 -16.88 -4.06
CA THR A 137 7.78 -17.36 -2.88
C THR A 137 7.67 -18.89 -2.92
N ALA A 138 7.16 -19.49 -1.88
CA ALA A 138 6.94 -20.94 -1.87
C ALA A 138 5.97 -21.42 -2.96
N ALA A 139 5.05 -20.56 -3.43
CA ALA A 139 4.03 -20.92 -4.40
C ALA A 139 4.42 -20.53 -5.84
N PHE A 140 4.85 -19.28 -6.06
CA PHE A 140 5.18 -18.74 -7.38
C PHE A 140 5.94 -17.39 -7.26
N LYS A 141 6.27 -16.78 -8.39
CA LYS A 141 6.92 -15.47 -8.43
C LYS A 141 5.89 -14.36 -8.41
N THR A 142 6.08 -13.37 -7.53
CA THR A 142 5.16 -12.25 -7.38
C THR A 142 5.87 -10.95 -6.97
N ALA A 143 5.14 -9.82 -7.01
CA ALA A 143 5.66 -8.50 -6.68
C ALA A 143 5.94 -8.32 -5.19
N SER A 144 6.99 -7.55 -4.89
CA SER A 144 7.31 -7.08 -3.53
C SER A 144 7.86 -5.67 -3.57
N ASP A 145 7.06 -4.69 -3.18
CA ASP A 145 7.52 -3.30 -3.04
C ASP A 145 8.38 -3.12 -1.78
N ASP A 146 8.19 -3.92 -0.75
CA ASP A 146 9.04 -3.93 0.45
C ASP A 146 10.52 -4.20 0.14
N TRP A 147 10.77 -4.99 -0.92
CA TRP A 147 12.14 -5.27 -1.38
C TRP A 147 12.92 -3.99 -1.72
N LEU A 148 12.24 -2.95 -2.20
CA LEU A 148 12.88 -1.69 -2.60
C LEU A 148 13.58 -0.99 -1.42
N SER A 149 13.19 -1.28 -0.19
CA SER A 149 13.84 -0.75 1.01
C SER A 149 14.42 -1.82 1.94
N ASP A 150 14.49 -3.09 1.49
CA ASP A 150 15.23 -4.16 2.15
C ASP A 150 16.69 -4.21 1.64
N PHE A 151 17.49 -3.26 2.08
CA PHE A 151 18.87 -3.08 1.60
C PHE A 151 19.84 -4.20 2.02
N GLN A 152 19.44 -5.08 2.93
CA GLN A 152 20.26 -6.19 3.41
C GLN A 152 19.73 -7.54 2.95
N ASN A 153 18.67 -7.56 2.16
CA ASN A 153 18.00 -8.78 1.68
C ASN A 153 17.62 -9.74 2.84
N THR A 154 17.11 -9.16 3.91
CA THR A 154 16.66 -9.90 5.11
C THR A 154 15.17 -10.23 5.09
N GLY A 155 14.44 -9.70 4.10
CA GLY A 155 13.00 -9.73 4.00
C GLY A 155 12.32 -8.68 4.90
N PHE A 156 13.07 -7.71 5.45
CA PHE A 156 12.55 -6.60 6.25
C PHE A 156 12.80 -5.26 5.55
N ALA A 157 11.73 -4.62 5.14
CA ALA A 157 11.80 -3.25 4.66
C ALA A 157 12.23 -2.31 5.81
N THR A 158 13.01 -1.29 5.49
CA THR A 158 13.48 -0.29 6.46
C THR A 158 12.70 1.03 6.36
N ILE A 159 12.09 1.30 5.21
CA ILE A 159 11.30 2.49 4.94
C ILE A 159 9.89 2.05 4.54
N PRO A 160 8.82 2.55 5.19
CA PRO A 160 7.45 2.27 4.77
C PRO A 160 7.23 2.67 3.32
N THR A 161 6.76 1.74 2.51
CA THR A 161 6.49 1.95 1.09
C THR A 161 5.00 1.77 0.83
N GLY A 162 4.44 2.61 -0.04
CA GLY A 162 3.09 2.47 -0.56
C GLY A 162 3.05 2.74 -2.05
N ARG A 163 2.05 2.20 -2.74
CA ARG A 163 1.89 2.31 -4.19
C ARG A 163 0.53 2.87 -4.56
N ILE A 164 0.51 3.74 -5.55
CA ILE A 164 -0.69 4.08 -6.32
C ILE A 164 -0.51 3.45 -7.71
N PRO A 165 -1.21 2.34 -8.03
CA PRO A 165 -1.03 1.57 -9.26
C PRO A 165 -1.76 2.26 -10.43
N ALA A 166 -1.34 3.49 -10.77
CA ALA A 166 -1.92 4.27 -11.83
C ALA A 166 -1.36 3.84 -13.20
N ARG A 167 -2.26 3.61 -14.16
CA ARG A 167 -1.92 3.38 -15.58
C ARG A 167 -2.10 4.65 -16.43
N THR A 168 -2.80 5.65 -15.89
CA THR A 168 -3.01 6.95 -16.53
C THR A 168 -2.81 8.11 -15.56
N ALA A 169 -2.58 9.31 -16.08
CA ALA A 169 -2.55 10.53 -15.26
C ALA A 169 -3.92 10.80 -14.59
N ALA A 170 -5.02 10.34 -15.17
CA ALA A 170 -6.36 10.46 -14.58
C ALA A 170 -6.49 9.57 -13.33
N ASP A 171 -5.99 8.33 -13.36
CA ASP A 171 -5.97 7.42 -12.22
C ASP A 171 -5.13 8.00 -11.08
N ALA A 172 -3.91 8.48 -11.41
CA ALA A 172 -3.03 9.13 -10.45
C ALA A 172 -3.72 10.33 -9.78
N ALA A 173 -4.35 11.22 -10.57
CA ALA A 173 -5.06 12.38 -10.07
C ALA A 173 -6.27 12.01 -9.22
N LEU A 174 -7.02 10.97 -9.58
CA LEU A 174 -8.17 10.47 -8.84
C LEU A 174 -7.74 10.03 -7.42
N VAL A 175 -6.76 9.13 -7.32
CA VAL A 175 -6.34 8.61 -6.02
C VAL A 175 -5.68 9.71 -5.16
N ILE A 176 -4.85 10.57 -5.75
CA ILE A 176 -4.29 11.73 -5.04
C ILE A 176 -5.41 12.63 -4.51
N SER A 177 -6.46 12.89 -5.29
CA SER A 177 -7.57 13.71 -4.85
C SER A 177 -8.33 13.09 -3.67
N LYS A 178 -8.52 11.75 -3.69
CA LYS A 178 -9.12 11.00 -2.58
C LYS A 178 -8.30 11.18 -1.30
N ILE A 179 -6.98 10.95 -1.35
CA ILE A 179 -6.07 11.09 -0.21
C ILE A 179 -6.08 12.52 0.33
N VAL A 180 -5.95 13.51 -0.54
CA VAL A 180 -5.94 14.93 -0.16
C VAL A 180 -7.26 15.36 0.48
N ASN A 181 -8.39 14.93 -0.09
CA ASN A 181 -9.70 15.26 0.45
C ASN A 181 -9.98 14.53 1.77
N TYR A 182 -9.57 13.27 1.89
CA TYR A 182 -9.68 12.49 3.12
C TYR A 182 -8.95 13.15 4.28
N GLU A 183 -7.70 13.56 4.10
CA GLU A 183 -6.90 14.18 5.16
C GLU A 183 -7.29 15.64 5.46
N ARG A 184 -7.83 16.37 4.47
CA ARG A 184 -8.33 17.74 4.67
C ARG A 184 -9.72 17.81 5.29
N ASN A 185 -10.50 16.76 5.14
CA ASN A 185 -11.85 16.71 5.68
C ASN A 185 -11.80 16.47 7.19
N THR A 186 -11.80 17.58 7.94
CA THR A 186 -11.81 17.57 9.42
C THR A 186 -13.19 17.36 10.01
N SER A 187 -14.24 17.30 9.19
CA SER A 187 -15.60 17.06 9.67
C SER A 187 -15.73 15.60 10.12
N GLN A 188 -15.91 15.40 11.42
CA GLN A 188 -16.17 14.08 11.98
C GLN A 188 -17.60 13.64 11.65
N GLY A 189 -17.70 12.48 10.97
CA GLY A 189 -18.98 11.82 10.70
C GLY A 189 -19.09 10.51 11.49
N SER A 190 -20.31 10.01 11.66
CA SER A 190 -20.55 8.71 12.32
C SER A 190 -19.83 7.54 11.65
N TRP A 191 -19.55 7.64 10.35
CA TRP A 191 -18.82 6.62 9.58
C TRP A 191 -17.38 6.40 10.10
N GLN A 192 -16.75 7.44 10.67
CA GLN A 192 -15.41 7.35 11.25
C GLN A 192 -15.36 6.54 12.55
N GLN A 193 -16.53 6.24 13.13
CA GLN A 193 -16.65 5.38 14.30
C GLN A 193 -17.02 3.94 13.94
N GLN A 194 -17.17 3.61 12.66
CA GLN A 194 -17.57 2.29 12.21
C GLN A 194 -16.39 1.51 11.66
N ALA A 195 -16.31 0.23 12.03
CA ALA A 195 -15.46 -0.76 11.40
C ALA A 195 -16.32 -1.92 10.90
N LEU A 196 -16.09 -2.34 9.66
CA LEU A 196 -16.71 -3.51 9.08
C LEU A 196 -15.72 -4.67 9.16
N ILE A 197 -16.10 -5.75 9.81
CA ILE A 197 -15.32 -6.99 9.93
C ILE A 197 -16.04 -8.07 9.15
N VAL A 198 -15.39 -8.62 8.14
CA VAL A 198 -15.96 -9.63 7.24
C VAL A 198 -15.17 -10.91 7.33
N ALA A 199 -15.84 -12.04 7.49
CA ALA A 199 -15.23 -13.36 7.43
C ALA A 199 -15.88 -14.21 6.34
N ASP A 200 -15.04 -14.94 5.60
CA ASP A 200 -15.46 -15.98 4.66
C ASP A 200 -16.11 -17.18 5.37
N GLN A 201 -16.61 -18.13 4.60
CA GLN A 201 -17.10 -19.41 5.11
C GLN A 201 -15.94 -20.17 5.78
N ASN A 202 -16.25 -20.84 6.90
CA ASN A 202 -15.28 -21.65 7.65
C ASN A 202 -14.96 -22.95 6.90
N VAL A 203 -14.11 -22.87 5.89
CA VAL A 203 -13.65 -24.02 5.10
C VAL A 203 -12.16 -24.25 5.35
N GLY A 204 -11.84 -25.22 6.21
CA GLY A 204 -10.45 -25.55 6.56
C GLY A 204 -9.78 -24.59 7.53
N VAL A 205 -10.35 -23.39 7.74
CA VAL A 205 -9.89 -22.34 8.66
C VAL A 205 -11.11 -21.77 9.38
N ASP A 206 -10.96 -21.39 10.65
CA ASP A 206 -11.97 -20.69 11.44
C ASP A 206 -11.88 -19.18 11.21
N PHE A 207 -12.30 -18.71 10.05
CA PHE A 207 -12.32 -17.29 9.71
C PHE A 207 -13.26 -16.48 10.62
N SER A 208 -14.35 -17.08 11.08
CA SER A 208 -15.25 -16.44 12.04
C SER A 208 -14.54 -16.14 13.36
N GLY A 209 -13.72 -17.07 13.85
CA GLY A 209 -12.88 -16.85 15.04
C GLY A 209 -11.79 -15.79 14.83
N GLU A 210 -11.18 -15.76 13.65
CA GLU A 210 -10.21 -14.69 13.30
C GLU A 210 -10.89 -13.33 13.27
N ALA A 211 -12.09 -13.20 12.70
CA ALA A 211 -12.88 -11.97 12.67
C ALA A 211 -13.27 -11.51 14.09
N ASP A 212 -13.58 -12.45 15.00
CA ASP A 212 -13.87 -12.12 16.40
C ASP A 212 -12.63 -11.56 17.12
N MET A 213 -11.47 -12.12 16.85
CA MET A 213 -10.19 -11.62 17.36
C MET A 213 -9.85 -10.24 16.81
N ALA A 214 -10.07 -10.00 15.51
CA ALA A 214 -9.87 -8.71 14.88
C ALA A 214 -10.80 -7.64 15.51
N ALA A 215 -12.09 -7.95 15.65
CA ALA A 215 -13.05 -7.06 16.28
C ALA A 215 -12.68 -6.69 17.72
N ALA A 216 -12.14 -7.64 18.50
CA ALA A 216 -11.71 -7.40 19.88
C ALA A 216 -10.47 -6.51 20.02
N LEU A 217 -9.68 -6.37 18.93
CA LEU A 217 -8.44 -5.58 18.89
C LEU A 217 -8.62 -4.18 18.29
N LEU A 218 -9.81 -3.87 17.81
CA LEU A 218 -10.09 -2.54 17.25
C LEU A 218 -9.80 -1.42 18.26
N PRO A 219 -9.38 -0.23 17.79
CA PRO A 219 -9.34 0.96 18.64
C PRO A 219 -10.68 1.17 19.35
N PRO A 220 -10.66 1.55 20.65
CA PRO A 220 -11.90 1.72 21.44
C PRO A 220 -12.87 2.78 20.89
N SER A 221 -12.42 3.62 19.98
CA SER A 221 -13.24 4.62 19.28
C SER A 221 -14.10 4.05 18.17
N LEU A 222 -13.89 2.78 17.80
CA LEU A 222 -14.61 2.11 16.72
C LEU A 222 -15.65 1.14 17.23
N VAL A 223 -16.77 1.08 16.53
CA VAL A 223 -17.85 0.08 16.72
C VAL A 223 -17.76 -0.91 15.57
N ALA A 224 -17.61 -2.19 15.90
CA ALA A 224 -17.55 -3.27 14.91
C ALA A 224 -18.95 -3.68 14.45
N THR A 225 -19.16 -3.68 13.14
CA THR A 225 -20.21 -4.46 12.48
C THR A 225 -19.58 -5.70 11.89
N LYS A 226 -20.08 -6.89 12.27
CA LYS A 226 -19.55 -8.16 11.75
C LYS A 226 -20.50 -8.75 10.72
N ILE A 227 -19.94 -9.19 9.59
CA ILE A 227 -20.62 -9.99 8.54
C ILE A 227 -19.83 -11.28 8.41
N LEU A 228 -20.45 -12.39 8.84
CA LEU A 228 -19.84 -13.71 8.82
C LEU A 228 -20.56 -14.54 7.76
N ALA A 229 -19.86 -14.98 6.72
CA ALA A 229 -20.47 -15.70 5.60
C ALA A 229 -20.87 -17.13 5.95
N ASP A 230 -20.31 -17.70 7.03
CA ASP A 230 -20.57 -19.08 7.42
C ASP A 230 -22.05 -19.33 7.65
N GLY A 231 -22.60 -20.35 6.96
CA GLY A 231 -24.01 -20.71 7.04
C GLY A 231 -24.99 -19.73 6.39
N GLN A 232 -24.52 -18.68 5.70
CA GLN A 232 -25.38 -17.69 5.05
C GLN A 232 -25.41 -17.84 3.53
N SER A 233 -26.42 -17.22 2.89
CA SER A 233 -26.47 -17.08 1.44
C SER A 233 -25.40 -16.08 0.97
N THR A 234 -24.56 -16.49 0.04
CA THR A 234 -23.51 -15.66 -0.56
C THR A 234 -24.06 -14.34 -1.10
N THR A 235 -25.15 -14.37 -1.86
CA THR A 235 -25.77 -13.16 -2.42
C THR A 235 -26.22 -12.19 -1.32
N ALA A 236 -26.78 -12.72 -0.20
CA ALA A 236 -27.20 -11.89 0.91
C ALA A 236 -25.99 -11.26 1.63
N VAL A 237 -24.91 -12.01 1.80
CA VAL A 237 -23.66 -11.53 2.40
C VAL A 237 -23.02 -10.46 1.52
N ALA A 238 -22.90 -10.71 0.21
CA ALA A 238 -22.37 -9.73 -0.75
C ALA A 238 -23.15 -8.41 -0.70
N GLN A 239 -24.50 -8.47 -0.69
CA GLN A 239 -25.31 -7.26 -0.59
C GLN A 239 -25.10 -6.53 0.75
N GLN A 240 -25.01 -7.25 1.88
CA GLN A 240 -24.73 -6.64 3.18
C GLN A 240 -23.38 -5.93 3.20
N ILE A 241 -22.34 -6.50 2.56
CA ILE A 241 -21.01 -5.88 2.44
C ILE A 241 -21.11 -4.57 1.67
N LEU A 242 -21.75 -4.59 0.48
CA LEU A 242 -21.92 -3.40 -0.34
C LEU A 242 -22.72 -2.31 0.39
N ASP A 243 -23.81 -2.67 1.06
CA ASP A 243 -24.63 -1.74 1.83
C ASP A 243 -23.83 -1.11 2.97
N ALA A 244 -23.04 -1.89 3.72
CA ALA A 244 -22.22 -1.42 4.82
C ALA A 244 -21.10 -0.46 4.33
N VAL A 245 -20.40 -0.82 3.26
CA VAL A 245 -19.36 0.05 2.69
C VAL A 245 -19.97 1.32 2.13
N ASN A 246 -21.08 1.25 1.42
CA ASN A 246 -21.76 2.42 0.85
C ASN A 246 -22.37 3.33 1.93
N ALA A 247 -22.79 2.79 3.07
CA ALA A 247 -23.22 3.59 4.22
C ALA A 247 -22.06 4.39 4.84
N GLY A 248 -20.82 3.92 4.63
CA GLY A 248 -19.59 4.53 5.11
C GLY A 248 -19.05 3.85 6.38
N THR A 249 -17.78 3.48 6.32
CA THR A 249 -17.00 2.90 7.41
C THR A 249 -15.57 3.41 7.34
N LEU A 250 -14.86 3.47 8.47
CA LEU A 250 -13.48 3.92 8.53
C LEU A 250 -12.50 2.81 8.17
N LEU A 251 -12.83 1.59 8.59
CA LEU A 251 -11.99 0.41 8.42
C LEU A 251 -12.84 -0.74 7.88
N VAL A 252 -12.34 -1.46 6.90
CA VAL A 252 -12.85 -2.76 6.47
C VAL A 252 -11.75 -3.78 6.69
N ASN A 253 -12.03 -4.81 7.47
CA ASN A 253 -11.13 -5.93 7.67
C ASN A 253 -11.81 -7.19 7.13
N TYR A 254 -11.16 -7.86 6.20
CA TYR A 254 -11.60 -9.12 5.62
C TYR A 254 -10.62 -10.23 5.94
N THR A 255 -11.13 -11.37 6.39
CA THR A 255 -10.36 -12.59 6.56
C THR A 255 -11.04 -13.74 5.83
N GLY A 256 -10.32 -14.41 4.93
CA GLY A 256 -10.91 -15.43 4.08
C GLY A 256 -10.04 -15.90 2.94
N HIS A 257 -10.66 -16.61 2.02
CA HIS A 257 -10.06 -16.93 0.73
C HIS A 257 -10.13 -15.71 -0.19
N GLY A 258 -9.15 -15.60 -1.09
CA GLY A 258 -9.12 -14.56 -2.11
C GLY A 258 -8.51 -15.06 -3.41
N ALA A 259 -8.91 -14.43 -4.49
CA ALA A 259 -8.30 -14.49 -5.80
C ALA A 259 -7.96 -13.05 -6.22
N GLU A 260 -7.32 -12.88 -7.36
CA GLU A 260 -6.87 -11.56 -7.82
C GLU A 260 -7.98 -10.51 -7.81
N GLN A 261 -9.15 -10.87 -8.32
CA GLN A 261 -10.27 -9.97 -8.54
C GLN A 261 -11.37 -10.04 -7.48
N GLN A 262 -11.32 -10.99 -6.51
CA GLN A 262 -12.47 -11.26 -5.65
C GLN A 262 -12.11 -11.79 -4.28
N TRP A 263 -13.03 -11.59 -3.33
CA TRP A 263 -13.08 -12.24 -2.03
C TRP A 263 -13.85 -13.56 -2.15
N SER A 264 -13.33 -14.59 -1.51
CA SER A 264 -13.94 -15.93 -1.48
C SER A 264 -14.02 -16.58 -2.86
N PHE A 265 -14.23 -17.89 -2.87
CA PHE A 265 -14.60 -18.63 -4.10
C PHE A 265 -16.06 -18.38 -4.54
N SER A 266 -16.80 -17.60 -3.75
CA SER A 266 -18.23 -17.36 -3.91
C SER A 266 -18.57 -15.89 -4.24
N ASP A 267 -17.57 -15.09 -4.64
CA ASP A 267 -17.72 -13.67 -5.06
C ASP A 267 -18.42 -12.81 -4.01
N LEU A 268 -17.89 -12.78 -2.77
CA LEU A 268 -18.44 -11.91 -1.72
C LEU A 268 -18.26 -10.42 -2.02
N LEU A 269 -17.17 -10.07 -2.68
CA LEU A 269 -16.88 -8.76 -3.28
C LEU A 269 -15.92 -9.00 -4.44
N ASP A 270 -16.21 -8.46 -5.61
CA ASP A 270 -15.38 -8.52 -6.79
C ASP A 270 -14.96 -7.13 -7.30
N ASP A 271 -14.06 -7.08 -8.28
CA ASP A 271 -13.55 -5.86 -8.91
C ASP A 271 -14.67 -5.00 -9.52
N THR A 272 -15.66 -5.63 -10.14
CA THR A 272 -16.82 -4.95 -10.75
C THR A 272 -17.68 -4.27 -9.68
N SER A 273 -17.98 -4.98 -8.59
CA SER A 273 -18.74 -4.45 -7.45
C SER A 273 -17.95 -3.36 -6.73
N ALA A 274 -16.62 -3.53 -6.60
CA ALA A 274 -15.71 -2.55 -6.01
C ALA A 274 -15.69 -1.25 -6.83
N ALA A 275 -15.59 -1.34 -8.15
CA ALA A 275 -15.66 -0.18 -9.06
C ALA A 275 -17.01 0.55 -8.98
N GLY A 276 -18.09 -0.17 -8.63
CA GLY A 276 -19.45 0.35 -8.45
C GLY A 276 -19.72 1.00 -7.08
N LEU A 277 -18.78 1.00 -6.15
CA LEU A 277 -18.97 1.58 -4.82
C LEU A 277 -19.29 3.08 -4.88
N SER A 278 -20.23 3.50 -4.03
CA SER A 278 -20.80 4.86 -4.01
C SER A 278 -20.75 5.54 -2.62
N ASN A 279 -19.80 5.14 -1.80
CA ASN A 279 -19.59 5.70 -0.46
C ASN A 279 -19.07 7.15 -0.47
N GLY A 280 -18.76 7.72 -1.63
CA GLY A 280 -18.33 9.11 -1.78
C GLY A 280 -17.02 9.39 -1.00
N GLY A 281 -17.00 10.46 -0.22
CA GLY A 281 -15.84 10.83 0.60
C GLY A 281 -15.69 10.03 1.91
N ARG A 282 -16.58 9.07 2.21
CA ARG A 282 -16.49 8.17 3.38
C ARG A 282 -15.62 6.96 3.07
N LEU A 283 -14.35 7.23 2.78
CA LEU A 283 -13.41 6.24 2.24
C LEU A 283 -12.76 5.41 3.34
N PRO A 284 -12.98 4.09 3.39
CA PRO A 284 -12.30 3.21 4.33
C PRO A 284 -10.83 2.93 3.96
N VAL A 285 -10.08 2.48 4.96
CA VAL A 285 -8.89 1.67 4.78
C VAL A 285 -9.33 0.20 4.78
N PHE A 286 -8.96 -0.54 3.72
CA PHE A 286 -9.19 -1.98 3.63
C PHE A 286 -7.95 -2.74 4.09
N LEU A 287 -8.15 -3.72 4.98
CA LEU A 287 -7.15 -4.68 5.44
C LEU A 287 -7.60 -6.07 4.97
N LEU A 288 -6.91 -6.62 3.97
CA LEU A 288 -7.34 -7.84 3.27
C LEU A 288 -6.41 -8.99 3.68
N MET A 289 -6.91 -9.85 4.58
CA MET A 289 -6.22 -11.04 5.05
C MET A 289 -6.65 -12.24 4.21
N ASP A 290 -6.20 -12.23 2.97
CA ASP A 290 -6.49 -13.24 1.96
C ASP A 290 -5.30 -13.42 1.00
N CYS A 291 -5.52 -14.06 -0.14
CA CYS A 291 -4.52 -14.24 -1.18
C CYS A 291 -4.84 -13.38 -2.40
N LEU A 292 -3.80 -12.86 -3.07
CA LEU A 292 -3.83 -12.30 -4.42
C LEU A 292 -4.60 -11.01 -4.64
N ASN A 293 -5.40 -10.51 -3.71
CA ASN A 293 -6.12 -9.25 -3.94
C ASN A 293 -5.19 -8.06 -4.22
N GLY A 294 -3.90 -8.16 -3.87
CA GLY A 294 -2.84 -7.22 -4.21
C GLY A 294 -1.97 -7.65 -5.40
N PHE A 295 -2.40 -8.57 -6.27
CA PHE A 295 -1.67 -9.02 -7.46
C PHE A 295 -1.79 -8.00 -8.60
N PHE A 296 -1.42 -6.76 -8.34
CA PHE A 296 -1.63 -5.58 -9.17
C PHE A 296 -0.85 -5.57 -10.48
N HIS A 297 0.25 -6.33 -10.56
CA HIS A 297 1.20 -6.34 -11.67
C HIS A 297 0.78 -7.30 -12.82
N ASP A 298 -0.44 -7.81 -12.79
CA ASP A 298 -1.00 -8.56 -13.90
C ASP A 298 -1.34 -7.64 -15.08
N VAL A 299 -1.14 -8.19 -16.29
CA VAL A 299 -1.46 -7.50 -17.54
C VAL A 299 -2.79 -7.96 -18.14
N TYR A 300 -3.38 -9.04 -17.60
CA TYR A 300 -4.65 -9.61 -18.10
C TYR A 300 -5.86 -9.12 -17.33
N ALA A 301 -5.68 -8.82 -16.06
CA ALA A 301 -6.78 -8.43 -15.17
C ALA A 301 -6.37 -7.28 -14.24
N GLU A 302 -7.37 -6.59 -13.68
CA GLU A 302 -7.18 -5.60 -12.63
C GLU A 302 -7.41 -6.25 -11.27
N SER A 303 -6.49 -6.04 -10.32
CA SER A 303 -6.65 -6.59 -8.98
C SER A 303 -7.76 -5.88 -8.20
N LEU A 304 -8.39 -6.58 -7.25
CA LEU A 304 -9.41 -6.00 -6.39
C LEU A 304 -8.90 -4.76 -5.64
N SER A 305 -7.64 -4.77 -5.20
CA SER A 305 -7.03 -3.60 -4.55
C SER A 305 -6.99 -2.37 -5.46
N THR A 306 -6.67 -2.56 -6.74
CA THR A 306 -6.66 -1.49 -7.74
C THR A 306 -8.08 -0.99 -8.00
N ALA A 307 -9.05 -1.88 -8.20
CA ALA A 307 -10.44 -1.53 -8.41
C ALA A 307 -11.04 -0.73 -7.23
N LEU A 308 -10.74 -1.11 -5.98
CA LEU A 308 -11.14 -0.37 -4.79
C LEU A 308 -10.56 1.04 -4.74
N LEU A 309 -9.28 1.22 -5.10
CA LEU A 309 -8.66 2.55 -5.14
C LEU A 309 -9.20 3.42 -6.27
N LEU A 310 -9.40 2.83 -7.45
CA LEU A 310 -9.81 3.55 -8.65
C LEU A 310 -11.33 3.74 -8.77
N ALA A 311 -12.15 3.21 -7.86
CA ALA A 311 -13.60 3.42 -7.85
C ALA A 311 -13.95 4.92 -7.90
N PRO A 312 -14.63 5.42 -8.95
CA PRO A 312 -14.73 6.86 -9.20
C PRO A 312 -15.67 7.59 -8.23
N ASN A 313 -16.65 6.88 -7.67
CA ASN A 313 -17.69 7.47 -6.80
C ASN A 313 -17.52 7.08 -5.32
N GLY A 314 -16.39 6.49 -4.96
CA GLY A 314 -16.14 6.01 -3.59
C GLY A 314 -14.93 5.07 -3.53
N GLY A 315 -15.14 3.85 -3.04
CA GLY A 315 -14.10 2.85 -2.88
C GLY A 315 -13.25 3.07 -1.63
N ALA A 316 -11.94 2.94 -1.75
CA ALA A 316 -10.97 3.01 -0.67
C ALA A 316 -10.10 4.27 -0.72
N VAL A 317 -9.55 4.68 0.43
CA VAL A 317 -8.42 5.63 0.50
C VAL A 317 -7.08 4.90 0.56
N ALA A 318 -7.07 3.68 1.09
CA ALA A 318 -5.93 2.78 1.09
C ALA A 318 -6.40 1.32 1.18
N VAL A 319 -5.59 0.41 0.63
CA VAL A 319 -5.81 -1.04 0.72
C VAL A 319 -4.49 -1.69 1.11
N TRP A 320 -4.53 -2.64 2.05
CA TRP A 320 -3.37 -3.45 2.40
C TRP A 320 -3.66 -4.91 2.08
N ALA A 321 -2.98 -5.46 1.08
CA ALA A 321 -3.32 -6.74 0.48
C ALA A 321 -2.09 -7.49 -0.01
N SER A 322 -2.23 -8.81 -0.14
CA SER A 322 -1.17 -9.69 -0.62
C SER A 322 -1.12 -9.78 -2.14
N SER A 323 0.08 -9.68 -2.70
CA SER A 323 0.36 -10.04 -4.10
C SER A 323 0.58 -11.54 -4.29
N GLY A 324 0.62 -12.35 -3.23
CA GLY A 324 1.00 -13.76 -3.25
C GLY A 324 -0.02 -14.72 -2.63
N PHE A 325 0.29 -16.02 -2.76
CA PHE A 325 -0.39 -17.07 -1.97
C PHE A 325 0.30 -17.22 -0.62
N THR A 326 -0.47 -17.22 0.44
CA THR A 326 0.02 -17.37 1.81
C THR A 326 -1.00 -18.13 2.66
N THR A 327 -0.63 -18.50 3.89
CA THR A 327 -1.47 -19.27 4.79
C THR A 327 -2.14 -18.39 5.85
N ALA A 328 -3.34 -18.73 6.29
CA ALA A 328 -4.15 -17.94 7.20
C ALA A 328 -3.49 -17.65 8.58
N PRO A 329 -2.81 -18.58 9.26
CA PRO A 329 -2.29 -18.28 10.60
C PRO A 329 -1.29 -17.11 10.67
N PRO A 330 -0.27 -16.99 9.79
CA PRO A 330 0.60 -15.81 9.80
C PRO A 330 -0.09 -14.54 9.27
N GLN A 331 -1.11 -14.65 8.39
CA GLN A 331 -1.95 -13.50 8.01
C GLN A 331 -2.69 -12.95 9.22
N ALA A 332 -3.40 -13.80 9.97
CA ALA A 332 -4.12 -13.42 11.18
C ALA A 332 -3.19 -12.81 12.25
N ALA A 333 -1.99 -13.36 12.42
CA ALA A 333 -1.00 -12.82 13.34
C ALA A 333 -0.57 -11.40 12.94
N MET A 334 -0.41 -11.15 11.63
CA MET A 334 0.00 -9.86 11.08
C MET A 334 -1.14 -8.82 11.18
N ASP A 335 -2.37 -9.22 10.89
CA ASP A 335 -3.56 -8.39 11.08
C ASP A 335 -3.71 -7.93 12.53
N GLN A 336 -3.68 -8.88 13.46
CA GLN A 336 -3.74 -8.59 14.89
C GLN A 336 -2.63 -7.64 15.36
N ALA A 337 -1.39 -7.78 14.81
CA ALA A 337 -0.30 -6.88 15.11
C ALA A 337 -0.57 -5.46 14.60
N LEU A 338 -1.16 -5.32 13.40
CA LEU A 338 -1.54 -4.02 12.86
C LEU A 338 -2.66 -3.39 13.69
N LEU A 339 -3.73 -4.12 14.00
CA LEU A 339 -4.86 -3.60 14.78
C LEU A 339 -4.41 -3.12 16.17
N ARG A 340 -3.54 -3.88 16.86
CA ARG A 340 -2.93 -3.43 18.14
C ARG A 340 -2.11 -2.16 17.96
N THR A 341 -1.35 -2.05 16.86
CA THR A 341 -0.53 -0.86 16.57
C THR A 341 -1.39 0.35 16.33
N LEU A 342 -2.46 0.22 15.54
CA LEU A 342 -3.43 1.29 15.27
C LEU A 342 -4.16 1.73 16.55
N ALA A 343 -4.53 0.78 17.42
CA ALA A 343 -5.15 1.08 18.71
C ALA A 343 -4.20 1.82 19.67
N ALA A 344 -2.94 1.42 19.72
CA ALA A 344 -1.92 2.02 20.59
C ALA A 344 -1.41 3.38 20.09
N SER A 345 -1.40 3.61 18.78
CA SER A 345 -0.80 4.79 18.14
C SER A 345 -1.68 5.32 16.99
N PRO A 346 -2.90 5.81 17.27
CA PRO A 346 -3.87 6.18 16.23
C PRO A 346 -3.45 7.37 15.36
N THR A 347 -2.47 8.14 15.81
CA THR A 347 -1.93 9.29 15.04
C THR A 347 -0.70 8.96 14.20
N GLN A 348 -0.20 7.70 14.29
CA GLN A 348 0.96 7.27 13.51
C GLN A 348 0.59 7.13 12.02
N PRO A 349 1.49 7.48 11.08
CA PRO A 349 1.28 7.20 9.67
C PRO A 349 1.01 5.72 9.41
N LEU A 350 0.08 5.44 8.48
CA LEU A 350 -0.38 4.07 8.20
C LEU A 350 0.78 3.15 7.76
N GLY A 351 1.64 3.63 6.88
CA GLY A 351 2.79 2.84 6.43
C GLY A 351 3.74 2.47 7.57
N ARG A 352 3.91 3.35 8.58
CA ARG A 352 4.73 3.05 9.75
C ARG A 352 4.07 2.00 10.65
N SER A 353 2.75 2.05 10.79
CA SER A 353 1.98 1.04 11.53
C SER A 353 2.08 -0.33 10.87
N ILE A 354 1.97 -0.39 9.55
CA ILE A 354 2.12 -1.60 8.73
C ILE A 354 3.55 -2.18 8.88
N LEU A 355 4.58 -1.35 8.74
CA LEU A 355 5.96 -1.80 8.91
C LEU A 355 6.17 -2.41 10.30
N THR A 356 5.63 -1.78 11.34
CA THR A 356 5.70 -2.28 12.72
C THR A 356 4.99 -3.64 12.86
N ALA A 357 3.83 -3.82 12.23
CA ALA A 357 3.09 -5.09 12.26
C ALA A 357 3.88 -6.24 11.62
N LYS A 358 4.61 -5.96 10.53
CA LYS A 358 5.43 -6.95 9.83
C LYS A 358 6.66 -7.43 10.61
N LEU A 359 7.18 -6.65 11.56
CA LEU A 359 8.44 -6.95 12.26
C LEU A 359 8.43 -8.29 13.02
N ASN A 360 7.27 -8.74 13.49
CA ASN A 360 7.14 -9.97 14.26
C ASN A 360 6.67 -11.17 13.42
N ILE A 361 6.52 -10.99 12.11
CA ILE A 361 6.09 -12.05 11.21
C ILE A 361 7.29 -12.83 10.75
N THR A 362 7.33 -14.12 11.10
CA THR A 362 8.43 -15.03 10.73
C THR A 362 8.26 -15.63 9.34
N ASP A 363 7.02 -15.75 8.86
CA ASP A 363 6.74 -16.22 7.52
C ASP A 363 7.22 -15.18 6.48
N PRO A 364 8.23 -15.52 5.66
CA PRO A 364 8.83 -14.57 4.74
C PRO A 364 7.90 -14.19 3.59
N ASP A 365 6.99 -15.08 3.18
CA ASP A 365 6.10 -14.82 2.05
C ASP A 365 4.99 -13.87 2.47
N VAL A 366 4.35 -14.09 3.63
CA VAL A 366 3.40 -13.13 4.20
C VAL A 366 4.05 -11.76 4.38
N ARG A 367 5.24 -11.70 4.97
CA ARG A 367 5.91 -10.43 5.24
C ARG A 367 6.24 -9.64 3.98
N ARG A 368 6.70 -10.31 2.89
CA ARG A 368 7.19 -9.66 1.68
C ARG A 368 6.12 -9.36 0.64
N THR A 369 4.97 -10.04 0.69
CA THR A 369 3.95 -9.93 -0.35
C THR A 369 2.81 -8.98 -0.02
N TRP A 370 2.63 -8.55 1.24
CA TRP A 370 1.65 -7.53 1.59
C TRP A 370 2.11 -6.15 1.18
N ILE A 371 1.36 -5.52 0.29
CA ILE A 371 1.63 -4.21 -0.28
C ILE A 371 0.59 -3.21 0.24
N LEU A 372 1.03 -2.02 0.60
CA LEU A 372 0.15 -0.90 0.90
C LEU A 372 -0.17 -0.18 -0.41
N PHE A 373 -1.40 -0.27 -0.86
CA PHE A 373 -1.94 0.55 -1.94
C PHE A 373 -2.50 1.84 -1.34
N GLY A 374 -1.84 2.97 -1.62
CA GLY A 374 -2.11 4.28 -1.03
C GLY A 374 -0.85 4.99 -0.56
N ASP A 375 -1.01 6.16 0.07
CA ASP A 375 0.11 6.95 0.58
C ASP A 375 0.55 6.47 1.98
N PRO A 376 1.79 6.00 2.16
CA PRO A 376 2.28 5.49 3.46
C PRO A 376 2.41 6.60 4.52
N ALA A 377 2.49 7.86 4.12
CA ALA A 377 2.53 9.00 5.04
C ALA A 377 1.14 9.41 5.56
N MET A 378 0.06 8.86 4.97
CA MET A 378 -1.31 9.13 5.38
C MET A 378 -1.59 8.60 6.78
N ARG A 379 -2.48 9.30 7.52
CA ARG A 379 -3.00 8.84 8.81
C ARG A 379 -4.44 8.40 8.67
N VAL A 380 -4.81 7.33 9.39
CA VAL A 380 -6.21 6.91 9.47
C VAL A 380 -6.98 7.96 10.29
N ALA A 381 -8.15 8.38 9.78
CA ALA A 381 -8.93 9.46 10.38
C ALA A 381 -9.75 8.99 11.62
N PHE A 382 -9.06 8.39 12.59
CA PHE A 382 -9.72 7.98 13.83
C PHE A 382 -10.40 9.16 14.52
N PRO A 383 -11.59 8.97 15.12
CA PRO A 383 -12.21 10.00 15.94
C PRO A 383 -11.27 10.45 17.06
N ALA A 384 -11.26 11.75 17.33
CA ALA A 384 -10.53 12.24 18.51
C ALA A 384 -11.06 11.54 19.76
N ALA A 385 -10.16 11.08 20.64
CA ALA A 385 -10.56 10.51 21.91
C ALA A 385 -11.47 11.51 22.63
N ALA A 386 -12.64 11.05 23.10
CA ALA A 386 -13.51 11.89 23.88
C ALA A 386 -12.72 12.47 25.07
N SER A 387 -12.59 13.79 25.10
CA SER A 387 -11.92 14.46 26.21
C SER A 387 -12.70 14.13 27.48
N THR A 388 -12.15 13.30 28.35
CA THR A 388 -12.70 13.09 29.68
C THR A 388 -12.59 14.43 30.43
N VAL A 389 -13.68 15.18 30.44
CA VAL A 389 -13.78 16.37 31.28
C VAL A 389 -13.77 15.89 32.71
N THR A 390 -12.62 15.90 33.36
CA THR A 390 -12.51 15.67 34.77
C THR A 390 -13.14 16.85 35.46
N ILE A 391 -14.45 16.76 35.78
CA ILE A 391 -15.13 17.73 36.63
C ILE A 391 -14.52 17.56 38.03
N LYS A 392 -13.57 18.44 38.38
CA LYS A 392 -13.15 18.55 39.79
C LYS A 392 -14.35 19.01 40.59
N PRO A 393 -14.82 18.25 41.61
CA PRO A 393 -15.88 18.69 42.44
C PRO A 393 -15.45 19.99 43.11
N ARG A 394 -16.24 21.05 42.96
CA ARG A 394 -16.06 22.33 43.65
C ARG A 394 -16.52 22.12 45.09
N ILE A 395 -15.56 21.86 46.00
CA ILE A 395 -15.86 21.82 47.41
C ILE A 395 -16.08 23.27 47.86
N THR A 396 -17.32 23.65 48.10
CA THR A 396 -17.65 24.93 48.73
C THR A 396 -17.40 24.77 50.23
N PRO A 397 -16.54 25.60 50.86
CA PRO A 397 -16.35 25.54 52.31
C PRO A 397 -17.64 25.89 53.02
N ILE A 398 -18.09 25.05 53.95
CA ILE A 398 -19.20 25.37 54.88
C ILE A 398 -18.69 26.46 55.82
N ALA A 399 -19.34 27.63 55.79
CA ALA A 399 -19.04 28.71 56.71
C ALA A 399 -19.36 28.26 58.14
N GLN A 400 -18.35 28.26 59.01
CA GLN A 400 -18.57 28.05 60.45
C GLN A 400 -19.19 29.31 61.01
N THR A 401 -20.37 29.17 61.55
CA THR A 401 -21.06 30.22 62.36
C THR A 401 -20.35 30.35 63.73
N PRO A 402 -19.90 31.55 64.12
CA PRO A 402 -19.33 31.73 65.46
C PRO A 402 -20.42 31.60 66.55
N ARG A 403 -20.06 30.94 67.62
CA ARG A 403 -20.86 30.94 68.89
C ARG A 403 -20.60 32.20 69.68
#